data_6b5174e15de24b0f47fd20aa0b97d056
#
_entry.id   6b5174e15de24b0f47fd20aa0b97d056
#
_cell.length_a   1.000
_cell.length_b   1.000
_cell.length_c   1.000
_cell.angle_alpha   90.00
_cell.angle_beta   90.00
_cell.angle_gamma   90.00
#
_symmetry.space_group_name_H-M   'P 1'
#
loop_
_entity.id
_entity.type
_entity.pdbx_description
1 polymer ?
#
loop_
_entity_poly.entity_id
_entity_poly.type
_entity_poly.pdbx_seq_one_letter_code
_entity_poly.pdbx_strand_id
1 'polypeptide(L)'
;MNKGFILKALFLLCFLFSQTAQGQSFTPGEIWPDNHQVHINAHGGGILYENGTYYWFGEHKTEGEAGNLANVGVHCYSSDDLYHWKDCGIALSVIENDPGHPISKGCILERPKVIYNPLTKKYVMWFHLEPKGAGYSGALSGIALSDRVTGPYTFLKAVRPNAGSWPINVLP
;
A
#
# COMPACT_ATOMS: atom_id res chain seq x y z
N MET A 1 -45.57 -37.85 -19.93
CA MET A 1 -44.16 -37.47 -19.78
C MET A 1 -43.49 -38.41 -18.78
N ASN A 2 -42.46 -39.13 -19.18
CA ASN A 2 -41.93 -40.26 -18.42
C ASN A 2 -41.09 -39.74 -17.25
N LYS A 3 -41.47 -40.05 -15.97
CA LYS A 3 -40.78 -39.59 -14.76
C LYS A 3 -39.29 -39.89 -14.75
N GLY A 4 -38.86 -40.99 -15.43
CA GLY A 4 -37.46 -41.35 -15.57
C GLY A 4 -36.67 -40.44 -16.51
N PHE A 5 -37.32 -39.79 -17.48
CA PHE A 5 -36.66 -38.86 -18.37
C PHE A 5 -36.41 -37.51 -17.71
N ILE A 6 -37.34 -37.05 -16.88
CA ILE A 6 -37.22 -35.82 -16.10
C ILE A 6 -36.10 -35.96 -15.08
N LEU A 7 -36.00 -37.09 -14.38
CA LEU A 7 -34.93 -37.33 -13.38
C LEU A 7 -33.54 -37.36 -14.00
N LYS A 8 -33.41 -38.01 -15.21
CA LYS A 8 -32.14 -38.02 -15.94
C LYS A 8 -31.75 -36.65 -16.49
N ALA A 9 -32.72 -35.84 -16.91
CA ALA A 9 -32.46 -34.46 -17.36
C ALA A 9 -32.03 -33.56 -16.19
N LEU A 10 -32.63 -33.74 -15.02
CA LEU A 10 -32.22 -33.00 -13.79
C LEU A 10 -30.81 -33.37 -13.34
N PHE A 11 -30.44 -34.66 -13.41
CA PHE A 11 -29.09 -35.12 -13.08
C PHE A 11 -28.04 -34.59 -14.05
N LEU A 12 -28.36 -34.52 -15.34
CA LEU A 12 -27.45 -33.97 -16.36
C LEU A 12 -27.29 -32.44 -16.16
N LEU A 13 -28.36 -31.74 -15.78
CA LEU A 13 -28.30 -30.30 -15.53
C LEU A 13 -27.43 -29.98 -14.30
N CYS A 14 -27.48 -30.81 -13.24
CA CYS A 14 -26.60 -30.63 -12.06
C CYS A 14 -25.11 -30.84 -12.40
N PHE A 15 -24.79 -31.73 -13.34
CA PHE A 15 -23.41 -31.96 -13.78
C PHE A 15 -22.82 -30.81 -14.61
N LEU A 16 -23.66 -30.06 -15.32
CA LEU A 16 -23.24 -28.91 -16.14
C LEU A 16 -22.89 -27.67 -15.31
N PHE A 17 -23.33 -27.61 -14.04
CA PHE A 17 -23.02 -26.51 -13.13
C PHE A 17 -21.88 -26.80 -12.13
N SER A 18 -21.18 -27.94 -12.26
CA SER A 18 -19.95 -28.19 -11.53
C SER A 18 -18.80 -27.40 -12.15
N GLN A 19 -18.92 -26.06 -12.13
CA GLN A 19 -17.77 -25.20 -12.31
C GLN A 19 -16.89 -25.45 -11.09
N THR A 20 -15.74 -26.07 -11.28
CA THR A 20 -14.69 -26.07 -10.26
C THR A 20 -14.37 -24.60 -9.97
N ALA A 21 -14.79 -24.12 -8.83
CA ALA A 21 -14.32 -22.83 -8.33
C ALA A 21 -12.81 -22.97 -8.13
N GLN A 22 -12.05 -22.58 -9.12
CA GLN A 22 -10.60 -22.47 -8.99
C GLN A 22 -10.34 -21.28 -8.09
N GLY A 23 -9.98 -21.55 -6.84
CA GLY A 23 -9.59 -20.49 -5.91
C GLY A 23 -8.37 -19.76 -6.46
N GLN A 24 -8.39 -18.44 -6.38
CA GLN A 24 -7.21 -17.63 -6.68
C GLN A 24 -6.14 -17.94 -5.63
N SER A 25 -4.89 -18.03 -6.05
CA SER A 25 -3.75 -18.28 -5.17
C SER A 25 -2.61 -17.33 -5.52
N PHE A 26 -1.84 -16.95 -4.50
CA PHE A 26 -0.60 -16.20 -4.71
C PHE A 26 0.52 -17.17 -5.06
N THR A 27 1.36 -16.79 -6.03
CA THR A 27 2.59 -17.50 -6.33
C THR A 27 3.77 -16.66 -5.81
N PRO A 28 4.37 -17.03 -4.67
CA PRO A 28 5.49 -16.29 -4.10
C PRO A 28 6.65 -16.17 -5.10
N GLY A 29 7.21 -14.96 -5.23
CA GLY A 29 8.34 -14.67 -6.10
C GLY A 29 7.98 -14.33 -7.55
N GLU A 30 6.73 -14.42 -7.95
CA GLU A 30 6.28 -13.91 -9.24
C GLU A 30 6.03 -12.40 -9.21
N ILE A 31 6.11 -11.78 -10.40
CA ILE A 31 5.72 -10.40 -10.60
C ILE A 31 4.21 -10.27 -10.37
N TRP A 32 3.82 -9.34 -9.51
CA TRP A 32 2.42 -9.03 -9.22
C TRP A 32 2.02 -7.74 -9.92
N PRO A 33 1.28 -7.81 -11.05
CA PRO A 33 0.96 -6.64 -11.84
C PRO A 33 -0.26 -5.89 -11.29
N ASP A 34 -0.30 -4.59 -11.55
CA ASP A 34 -1.49 -3.76 -11.40
C ASP A 34 -2.40 -3.84 -12.64
N ASN A 35 -3.44 -3.00 -12.69
CA ASN A 35 -4.39 -2.92 -13.82
C ASN A 35 -3.77 -2.40 -15.12
N HIS A 36 -2.56 -1.86 -15.09
CA HIS A 36 -1.79 -1.45 -16.27
C HIS A 36 -0.74 -2.48 -16.67
N GLN A 37 -0.72 -3.65 -16.05
CA GLN A 37 0.27 -4.71 -16.24
C GLN A 37 1.68 -4.28 -15.83
N VAL A 38 1.78 -3.31 -14.91
CA VAL A 38 3.03 -2.85 -14.32
C VAL A 38 3.21 -3.53 -12.96
N HIS A 39 4.43 -3.94 -12.64
CA HIS A 39 4.72 -4.53 -11.33
C HIS A 39 4.40 -3.54 -10.20
N ILE A 40 3.66 -4.02 -9.19
CA ILE A 40 3.32 -3.23 -8.01
C ILE A 40 4.60 -2.81 -7.28
N ASN A 41 4.76 -1.51 -7.09
CA ASN A 41 5.90 -0.91 -6.40
C ASN A 41 5.42 -0.29 -5.07
N ALA A 42 5.28 -1.14 -4.06
CA ALA A 42 4.72 -0.80 -2.75
C ALA A 42 5.45 -1.52 -1.62
N HIS A 43 6.76 -1.25 -1.50
CA HIS A 43 7.61 -1.90 -0.51
C HIS A 43 7.19 -1.53 0.93
N GLY A 44 7.40 -2.45 1.87
CA GLY A 44 7.17 -2.25 3.30
C GLY A 44 5.76 -1.80 3.68
N GLY A 45 4.80 -2.06 2.82
CA GLY A 45 3.50 -1.45 2.82
C GLY A 45 2.59 -1.77 3.99
N GLY A 46 1.47 -1.04 4.04
CA GLY A 46 0.34 -1.27 4.92
C GLY A 46 -0.96 -1.23 4.17
N ILE A 47 -1.93 -2.00 4.64
CA ILE A 47 -3.26 -2.07 4.04
C ILE A 47 -4.26 -1.40 4.98
N LEU A 48 -5.09 -0.51 4.42
CA LEU A 48 -6.30 0.02 5.03
C LEU A 48 -7.50 -0.63 4.33
N TYR A 49 -8.44 -1.16 5.11
CA TYR A 49 -9.74 -1.60 4.58
C TYR A 49 -10.80 -0.57 4.92
N GLU A 50 -11.53 -0.09 3.92
CA GLU A 50 -12.58 0.89 4.08
C GLU A 50 -13.68 0.70 3.04
N ASN A 51 -14.93 0.63 3.49
CA ASN A 51 -16.13 0.57 2.63
C ASN A 51 -16.07 -0.50 1.53
N GLY A 52 -15.54 -1.69 1.85
CA GLY A 52 -15.45 -2.81 0.91
C GLY A 52 -14.19 -2.83 0.05
N THR A 53 -13.34 -1.81 0.14
CA THR A 53 -12.12 -1.68 -0.67
C THR A 53 -10.87 -1.73 0.21
N TYR A 54 -9.86 -2.46 -0.23
CA TYR A 54 -8.52 -2.49 0.36
C TYR A 54 -7.65 -1.45 -0.33
N TYR A 55 -6.91 -0.66 0.46
CA TYR A 55 -5.95 0.32 -0.04
C TYR A 55 -4.56 -0.06 0.47
N TRP A 56 -3.67 -0.35 -0.46
CA TRP A 56 -2.28 -0.71 -0.16
C TRP A 56 -1.38 0.50 -0.37
N PHE A 57 -0.74 0.96 0.70
CA PHE A 57 0.23 2.05 0.67
C PHE A 57 1.61 1.46 0.88
N GLY A 58 2.54 1.75 0.00
CA GLY A 58 3.92 1.27 0.11
C GLY A 58 4.93 2.24 -0.49
N GLU A 59 6.19 2.02 -0.15
CA GLU A 59 7.30 2.79 -0.67
C GLU A 59 7.44 2.55 -2.17
N HIS A 60 7.46 3.63 -2.95
CA HIS A 60 7.78 3.55 -4.38
C HIS A 60 9.24 3.94 -4.58
N LYS A 61 10.01 3.06 -5.18
CA LYS A 61 11.43 3.26 -5.48
C LYS A 61 11.65 3.13 -6.99
N THR A 62 12.44 4.03 -7.56
CA THR A 62 12.93 3.84 -8.93
C THR A 62 13.95 2.70 -8.96
N GLU A 63 14.03 2.02 -10.10
CA GLU A 63 15.03 0.98 -10.32
C GLU A 63 16.45 1.54 -10.29
N GLY A 64 17.40 0.70 -9.94
CA GLY A 64 18.82 1.02 -9.92
C GLY A 64 19.48 0.77 -8.56
N GLU A 65 20.74 1.18 -8.45
CA GLU A 65 21.60 0.85 -7.31
C GLU A 65 21.41 1.78 -6.09
N ALA A 66 20.61 2.83 -6.20
CA ALA A 66 20.43 3.80 -5.12
C ALA A 66 19.63 3.26 -3.91
N GLY A 67 18.98 2.11 -4.05
CA GLY A 67 18.29 1.42 -2.96
C GLY A 67 17.23 2.30 -2.28
N ASN A 68 17.31 2.47 -0.96
CA ASN A 68 16.35 3.28 -0.21
C ASN A 68 16.39 4.78 -0.54
N LEU A 69 17.49 5.27 -1.12
CA LEU A 69 17.60 6.67 -1.56
C LEU A 69 16.89 6.95 -2.88
N ALA A 70 16.48 5.88 -3.60
CA ALA A 70 15.68 5.99 -4.83
C ALA A 70 14.18 6.24 -4.58
N ASN A 71 13.79 6.53 -3.36
CA ASN A 71 12.40 6.75 -2.97
C ASN A 71 11.82 7.98 -3.67
N VAL A 72 10.65 7.82 -4.31
CA VAL A 72 9.88 8.91 -4.93
C VAL A 72 8.63 9.27 -4.13
N GLY A 73 8.32 8.47 -3.11
CA GLY A 73 7.19 8.70 -2.24
C GLY A 73 6.45 7.42 -1.85
N VAL A 74 5.21 7.58 -1.45
CA VAL A 74 4.28 6.48 -1.14
C VAL A 74 3.32 6.30 -2.29
N HIS A 75 3.27 5.10 -2.88
CA HIS A 75 2.29 4.71 -3.87
C HIS A 75 1.03 4.13 -3.18
N CYS A 76 -0.12 4.36 -3.78
CA CYS A 76 -1.39 3.78 -3.37
C CYS A 76 -1.95 2.88 -4.46
N TYR A 77 -2.38 1.69 -4.09
CA TYR A 77 -3.16 0.78 -4.93
C TYR A 77 -4.47 0.45 -4.23
N SER A 78 -5.52 0.14 -4.98
CA SER A 78 -6.82 -0.30 -4.44
C SER A 78 -7.24 -1.64 -5.00
N SER A 79 -7.96 -2.43 -4.19
CA SER A 79 -8.47 -3.76 -4.57
C SER A 79 -9.74 -4.08 -3.78
N ASP A 80 -10.63 -4.84 -4.41
CA ASP A 80 -11.82 -5.36 -3.75
C ASP A 80 -11.64 -6.83 -3.30
N ASP A 81 -10.55 -7.50 -3.73
CA ASP A 81 -10.33 -8.94 -3.53
C ASP A 81 -8.92 -9.32 -3.06
N LEU A 82 -8.00 -8.35 -2.92
CA LEU A 82 -6.57 -8.51 -2.60
C LEU A 82 -5.73 -9.18 -3.70
N TYR A 83 -6.32 -9.57 -4.82
CA TYR A 83 -5.62 -10.21 -5.94
C TYR A 83 -5.42 -9.25 -7.11
N HIS A 84 -6.45 -8.47 -7.44
CA HIS A 84 -6.43 -7.52 -8.55
C HIS A 84 -6.30 -6.10 -8.00
N TRP A 85 -5.19 -5.47 -8.33
CA TRP A 85 -4.87 -4.14 -7.82
C TRP A 85 -4.97 -3.09 -8.91
N LYS A 86 -5.65 -2.00 -8.59
CA LYS A 86 -5.76 -0.81 -9.42
C LYS A 86 -4.76 0.22 -8.93
N ASP A 87 -3.95 0.75 -9.85
CA ASP A 87 -3.07 1.88 -9.58
C ASP A 87 -3.87 3.14 -9.25
N CYS A 88 -3.60 3.75 -8.10
CA CYS A 88 -4.15 5.02 -7.64
C CYS A 88 -3.12 6.15 -7.66
N GLY A 89 -1.90 5.89 -8.09
CA GLY A 89 -0.80 6.85 -8.20
C GLY A 89 -0.06 7.11 -6.90
N ILE A 90 0.82 8.10 -6.93
CA ILE A 90 1.61 8.51 -5.77
C ILE A 90 0.73 9.28 -4.78
N ALA A 91 0.50 8.68 -3.62
CA ALA A 91 -0.30 9.27 -2.55
C ALA A 91 0.44 10.37 -1.79
N LEU A 92 1.74 10.20 -1.55
CA LEU A 92 2.63 11.21 -0.95
C LEU A 92 3.92 11.26 -1.75
N SER A 93 4.23 12.39 -2.37
CA SER A 93 5.49 12.58 -3.12
C SER A 93 6.59 13.13 -2.22
N VAL A 94 7.84 12.74 -2.49
CA VAL A 94 9.00 13.47 -1.96
C VAL A 94 9.06 14.88 -2.55
N ILE A 95 9.72 15.80 -1.86
CA ILE A 95 9.89 17.19 -2.31
C ILE A 95 11.20 17.30 -3.09
N GLU A 96 11.11 17.66 -4.37
CA GLU A 96 12.29 17.71 -5.24
C GLU A 96 13.04 19.05 -5.17
N ASN A 97 12.32 20.17 -5.00
CA ASN A 97 12.84 21.53 -5.17
C ASN A 97 13.17 22.23 -3.84
N ASP A 98 13.15 21.52 -2.72
CA ASP A 98 13.55 22.03 -1.41
C ASP A 98 14.45 21.02 -0.69
N PRO A 99 15.78 21.13 -0.84
CA PRO A 99 16.71 20.20 -0.20
C PRO A 99 16.69 20.22 1.33
N GLY A 100 16.17 21.27 1.95
CA GLY A 100 16.01 21.41 3.40
C GLY A 100 14.72 20.79 3.95
N HIS A 101 13.81 20.40 3.07
CA HIS A 101 12.56 19.80 3.49
C HIS A 101 12.77 18.39 4.09
N PRO A 102 12.10 18.01 5.20
CA PRO A 102 12.30 16.70 5.83
C PRO A 102 12.11 15.50 4.88
N ILE A 103 11.15 15.57 3.95
CA ILE A 103 10.92 14.56 2.92
C ILE A 103 11.49 14.99 1.56
N SER A 104 12.65 15.66 1.54
CA SER A 104 13.34 16.00 0.28
C SER A 104 13.81 14.75 -0.45
N LYS A 105 13.95 14.84 -1.79
CA LYS A 105 14.52 13.77 -2.62
C LYS A 105 15.85 13.27 -2.06
N GLY A 106 15.95 11.95 -1.87
CA GLY A 106 17.07 11.30 -1.19
C GLY A 106 16.87 11.11 0.31
N CYS A 107 15.68 11.45 0.85
CA CYS A 107 15.26 10.96 2.17
C CYS A 107 14.94 9.47 2.11
N ILE A 108 14.93 8.81 3.26
CA ILE A 108 14.41 7.44 3.39
C ILE A 108 13.02 7.55 4.03
N LEU A 109 12.01 7.10 3.29
CA LEU A 109 10.62 7.08 3.72
C LEU A 109 10.14 5.63 3.64
N GLU A 110 9.82 5.03 4.79
CA GLU A 110 9.54 3.61 4.89
C GLU A 110 8.27 3.30 5.69
N ARG A 111 7.70 2.13 5.41
CA ARG A 111 6.62 1.49 6.18
C ARG A 111 5.40 2.38 6.41
N PRO A 112 4.83 2.98 5.36
CA PRO A 112 3.66 3.84 5.50
C PRO A 112 2.47 3.06 6.05
N LYS A 113 1.74 3.69 6.99
CA LYS A 113 0.47 3.22 7.54
C LYS A 113 -0.53 4.35 7.50
N VAL A 114 -1.73 4.07 7.03
CA VAL A 114 -2.82 5.04 6.93
C VAL A 114 -3.96 4.64 7.83
N ILE A 115 -4.50 5.62 8.55
CA ILE A 115 -5.72 5.49 9.35
C ILE A 115 -6.65 6.67 9.07
N TYR A 116 -7.97 6.45 9.18
CA TYR A 116 -8.94 7.53 9.16
C TYR A 116 -9.15 8.07 10.57
N ASN A 117 -9.10 9.39 10.74
CA ASN A 117 -9.40 10.06 12.00
C ASN A 117 -10.81 10.68 11.91
N PRO A 118 -11.82 10.12 12.62
CA PRO A 118 -13.20 10.59 12.53
C PRO A 118 -13.42 11.97 13.15
N LEU A 119 -12.57 12.40 14.09
CA LEU A 119 -12.68 13.71 14.72
C LEU A 119 -12.27 14.83 13.77
N THR A 120 -11.19 14.63 13.03
CA THR A 120 -10.68 15.62 12.07
C THR A 120 -11.20 15.39 10.65
N LYS A 121 -11.84 14.23 10.41
CA LYS A 121 -12.30 13.77 9.09
C LYS A 121 -11.16 13.73 8.06
N LYS A 122 -9.96 13.37 8.52
CA LYS A 122 -8.74 13.27 7.68
C LYS A 122 -8.21 11.85 7.69
N TYR A 123 -7.61 11.44 6.59
CA TYR A 123 -6.71 10.31 6.54
C TYR A 123 -5.34 10.76 7.03
N VAL A 124 -4.77 10.02 7.95
CA VAL A 124 -3.47 10.29 8.57
C VAL A 124 -2.52 9.18 8.16
N MET A 125 -1.46 9.54 7.46
CA MET A 125 -0.38 8.64 7.11
C MET A 125 0.77 8.82 8.09
N TRP A 126 1.22 7.71 8.68
CA TRP A 126 2.43 7.62 9.49
C TRP A 126 3.48 6.82 8.73
N PHE A 127 4.73 7.23 8.79
CA PHE A 127 5.84 6.53 8.14
C PHE A 127 7.14 6.76 8.90
N HIS A 128 8.08 5.82 8.78
CA HIS A 128 9.45 6.01 9.20
C HIS A 128 10.13 7.00 8.27
N LEU A 129 10.87 7.94 8.83
CA LEU A 129 11.54 8.99 8.07
C LEU A 129 12.98 9.17 8.54
N GLU A 130 13.91 9.08 7.58
CA GLU A 130 15.28 9.55 7.72
C GLU A 130 15.49 10.72 6.75
N PRO A 131 15.75 11.93 7.23
CA PRO A 131 16.09 13.05 6.38
C PRO A 131 17.33 12.76 5.51
N LYS A 132 17.42 13.41 4.36
CA LYS A 132 18.55 13.25 3.46
C LYS A 132 19.89 13.41 4.21
N GLY A 133 20.79 12.43 4.05
CA GLY A 133 22.10 12.45 4.67
C GLY A 133 22.17 11.98 6.11
N ALA A 134 21.04 11.71 6.76
CA ALA A 134 21.03 11.23 8.16
C ALA A 134 21.34 9.72 8.28
N GLY A 135 21.30 8.98 7.19
CA GLY A 135 21.32 7.50 7.24
C GLY A 135 20.13 7.01 8.04
N TYR A 136 20.38 6.15 9.04
CA TYR A 136 19.35 5.65 9.95
C TYR A 136 19.48 6.23 11.38
N SER A 137 20.07 7.41 11.53
CA SER A 137 20.30 8.05 12.84
C SER A 137 19.18 9.01 13.28
N GLY A 138 18.35 9.49 12.33
CA GLY A 138 17.25 10.39 12.61
C GLY A 138 16.12 9.71 13.38
N ALA A 139 15.75 8.50 12.99
CA ALA A 139 14.69 7.67 13.58
C ALA A 139 13.40 8.47 13.84
N LEU A 140 12.94 9.20 12.81
CA LEU A 140 11.76 10.05 12.91
C LEU A 140 10.50 9.28 12.48
N SER A 141 9.37 9.67 13.06
CA SER A 141 8.05 9.34 12.54
C SER A 141 7.52 10.55 11.77
N GLY A 142 7.36 10.41 10.46
CA GLY A 142 6.72 11.39 9.60
C GLY A 142 5.20 11.25 9.66
N ILE A 143 4.50 12.38 9.53
CA ILE A 143 3.05 12.47 9.53
C ILE A 143 2.63 13.26 8.31
N ALA A 144 1.68 12.72 7.54
CA ALA A 144 1.03 13.43 6.44
C ALA A 144 -0.49 13.27 6.50
N LEU A 145 -1.22 14.24 5.96
CA LEU A 145 -2.68 14.31 6.02
C LEU A 145 -3.27 14.42 4.62
N SER A 146 -4.46 13.82 4.44
CA SER A 146 -5.28 13.99 3.24
C SER A 146 -6.77 14.02 3.57
N ASP A 147 -7.56 14.65 2.69
CA ASP A 147 -9.03 14.57 2.70
C ASP A 147 -9.55 13.30 2.01
N ARG A 148 -8.72 12.64 1.21
CA ARG A 148 -9.08 11.46 0.43
C ARG A 148 -8.15 10.30 0.78
N VAL A 149 -8.69 9.09 0.81
CA VAL A 149 -7.91 7.89 1.12
C VAL A 149 -6.70 7.73 0.20
N THR A 150 -6.87 7.93 -1.10
CA THR A 150 -5.80 7.80 -2.10
C THR A 150 -4.83 8.99 -2.16
N GLY A 151 -5.08 10.05 -1.39
CA GLY A 151 -4.28 11.27 -1.43
C GLY A 151 -4.81 12.34 -2.43
N PRO A 152 -4.00 13.34 -2.78
CA PRO A 152 -2.62 13.52 -2.31
C PRO A 152 -2.55 13.83 -0.80
N TYR A 153 -1.53 13.28 -0.18
CA TYR A 153 -1.19 13.60 1.21
C TYR A 153 -0.24 14.78 1.25
N THR A 154 -0.43 15.64 2.24
CA THR A 154 0.47 16.76 2.52
C THR A 154 1.26 16.46 3.79
N PHE A 155 2.58 16.54 3.73
CA PHE A 155 3.45 16.39 4.89
C PHE A 155 3.11 17.45 5.95
N LEU A 156 2.90 17.00 7.18
CA LEU A 156 2.56 17.87 8.31
C LEU A 156 3.78 18.17 9.17
N LYS A 157 4.46 17.12 9.63
CA LYS A 157 5.64 17.21 10.50
C LYS A 157 6.33 15.85 10.63
N ALA A 158 7.54 15.90 11.19
CA ALA A 158 8.22 14.71 11.69
C ALA A 158 8.57 14.90 13.17
N VAL A 159 8.49 13.83 13.94
CA VAL A 159 8.81 13.81 15.36
C VAL A 159 9.63 12.57 15.68
N ARG A 160 10.50 12.64 16.68
CA ARG A 160 11.12 11.47 17.26
C ARG A 160 10.28 11.06 18.48
N PRO A 161 9.46 10.01 18.39
CA PRO A 161 8.71 9.53 19.54
C PRO A 161 9.67 9.11 20.65
N ASN A 162 9.36 9.43 21.92
CA ASN A 162 10.16 9.04 23.06
C ASN A 162 11.65 9.46 22.94
N ALA A 163 11.89 10.72 22.59
CA ALA A 163 13.24 11.28 22.58
C ALA A 163 13.92 11.02 23.94
N GLY A 164 15.05 10.29 23.92
CA GLY A 164 15.77 9.87 25.14
C GLY A 164 15.51 8.42 25.58
N SER A 165 14.53 7.72 25.04
CA SER A 165 14.40 6.28 25.16
C SER A 165 15.08 5.57 23.97
N TRP A 166 15.35 4.27 24.10
CA TRP A 166 16.03 3.43 23.11
C TRP A 166 15.60 3.69 21.67
N PRO A 167 16.52 3.59 20.69
CA PRO A 167 16.15 3.73 19.30
C PRO A 167 15.01 2.78 18.97
N ILE A 168 13.95 3.30 18.35
CA ILE A 168 12.78 2.51 17.95
C ILE A 168 13.15 1.65 16.73
N ASN A 169 14.12 0.77 16.91
CA ASN A 169 14.43 -0.26 15.93
C ASN A 169 13.54 -1.51 16.11
N VAL A 170 12.53 -1.40 16.94
CA VAL A 170 11.71 -2.55 17.37
C VAL A 170 10.24 -2.15 17.39
N LEU A 171 9.70 -1.79 16.24
CA LEU A 171 8.28 -1.99 16.04
C LEU A 171 8.12 -3.19 15.12
N PRO A 172 7.37 -4.20 15.59
CA PRO A 172 7.13 -5.42 14.85
C PRO A 172 6.42 -5.17 13.54
#